data_b6d71d4788cf4a2fd931c7470799f572
#
_entry.id   b6d71d4788cf4a2fd931c7470799f572
#
_cell.length_a   1.000
_cell.length_b   1.000
_cell.length_c   1.000
_cell.angle_alpha   90.00
_cell.angle_beta   90.00
_cell.angle_gamma   90.00
#
_symmetry.space_group_name_H-M   'P 1'
#
loop_
_entity.id
_entity.type
_entity.pdbx_description
1 polymer ?
#
loop_
_entity_poly.entity_id
_entity_poly.type
_entity_poly.pdbx_seq_one_letter_code
_entity_poly.pdbx_strand_id
1 'polypeptide(L)'
;TAFGIVGDNNKPFNLLSSSLTQNATNDDNVTIKLMHGVTDAPAVDIYANDTLVFKNISYGKYSDYINVETNNYTIDVKAHGDDNTVASFDAPLNSYGGRSGIVVASGFLTPTEQDSTFTLILATPNGETLQLAPVKTDLSIQDKKSIIVSDIYSISNYPNPFNPVTSINYS
;
A
#
# COMPACT_ATOMS: atom_id res chain seq x y z
N THR A 1 2.78 17.21 9.70
CA THR A 1 3.29 15.84 9.59
C THR A 1 4.70 15.77 10.14
N ALA A 2 5.00 14.74 10.94
CA ALA A 2 6.34 14.38 11.37
C ALA A 2 6.91 13.34 10.37
N PHE A 3 8.20 13.47 10.05
CA PHE A 3 8.87 12.55 9.12
C PHE A 3 10.38 12.51 9.43
N GLY A 4 11.09 11.54 8.84
CA GLY A 4 12.52 11.34 9.07
C GLY A 4 12.83 10.39 10.22
N ILE A 5 14.10 10.19 10.48
CA ILE A 5 14.64 9.24 11.47
C ILE A 5 15.35 9.99 12.57
N VAL A 6 15.00 9.70 13.82
CA VAL A 6 15.66 10.30 14.98
C VAL A 6 17.12 9.81 15.06
N GLY A 7 18.08 10.75 15.05
CA GLY A 7 19.51 10.44 15.10
C GLY A 7 20.17 10.15 13.75
N ASP A 8 19.42 10.13 12.66
CA ASP A 8 19.99 10.01 11.31
C ASP A 8 20.40 11.40 10.77
N ASN A 9 21.66 11.54 10.32
CA ASN A 9 22.18 12.81 9.80
C ASN A 9 21.76 13.08 8.33
N ASN A 10 21.40 12.05 7.58
CA ASN A 10 21.01 12.16 6.16
C ASN A 10 19.50 12.38 5.99
N LYS A 11 18.71 11.79 6.86
CA LYS A 11 17.25 11.87 6.90
C LYS A 11 16.76 12.24 8.30
N PRO A 12 17.17 13.38 8.86
CA PRO A 12 16.88 13.74 10.25
C PRO A 12 15.38 13.88 10.47
N PHE A 13 14.96 13.60 11.70
CA PHE A 13 13.59 13.88 12.12
C PHE A 13 13.25 15.35 11.91
N ASN A 14 12.10 15.61 11.32
CA ASN A 14 11.62 16.95 10.99
C ASN A 14 10.10 17.05 11.15
N LEU A 15 9.62 18.27 11.31
CA LEU A 15 8.20 18.61 11.36
C LEU A 15 7.87 19.53 10.19
N LEU A 16 6.91 19.13 9.38
CA LEU A 16 6.41 19.93 8.28
C LEU A 16 4.94 20.29 8.53
N SER A 17 4.65 21.58 8.57
CA SER A 17 3.30 22.10 8.65
C SER A 17 2.73 22.33 7.24
N SER A 18 1.46 22.10 7.08
CA SER A 18 0.70 22.46 5.89
C SER A 18 -0.70 22.88 6.30
N SER A 19 -1.21 23.92 5.67
CA SER A 19 -2.62 24.29 5.87
C SER A 19 -3.53 23.23 5.24
N LEU A 20 -4.50 22.78 6.01
CA LEU A 20 -5.64 22.00 5.52
C LEU A 20 -6.79 22.99 5.29
N THR A 21 -6.81 23.63 4.15
CA THR A 21 -7.70 24.81 3.98
C THR A 21 -8.79 24.62 2.95
N GLN A 22 -8.84 23.47 2.28
CA GLN A 22 -9.81 23.32 1.22
C GLN A 22 -10.72 22.11 1.43
N ASN A 23 -12.01 22.36 1.57
CA ASN A 23 -13.02 21.35 1.31
C ASN A 23 -13.12 21.15 -0.21
N ALA A 24 -13.61 20.01 -0.63
CA ALA A 24 -13.92 19.78 -2.04
C ALA A 24 -14.96 20.83 -2.51
N THR A 25 -14.94 21.09 -3.82
CA THR A 25 -15.83 22.10 -4.43
C THR A 25 -17.29 21.71 -4.42
N ASN A 26 -17.58 20.41 -4.29
CA ASN A 26 -18.91 19.82 -4.20
C ASN A 26 -18.81 18.42 -3.57
N ASP A 27 -19.95 17.78 -3.32
CA ASP A 27 -20.05 16.46 -2.71
C ASP A 27 -19.64 15.32 -3.65
N ASP A 28 -19.49 15.60 -4.96
CA ASP A 28 -19.06 14.60 -5.94
C ASP A 28 -17.52 14.48 -6.03
N ASN A 29 -16.80 15.34 -5.31
CA ASN A 29 -15.34 15.38 -5.34
C ASN A 29 -14.73 15.25 -3.93
N VAL A 30 -13.51 14.75 -3.89
CA VAL A 30 -12.59 14.76 -2.75
C VAL A 30 -11.38 15.61 -3.10
N THR A 31 -11.00 16.54 -2.23
CA THR A 31 -9.77 17.33 -2.41
C THR A 31 -8.63 16.69 -1.63
N ILE A 32 -7.60 16.25 -2.31
CA ILE A 32 -6.47 15.55 -1.70
C ILE A 32 -5.13 16.19 -2.07
N LYS A 33 -4.15 16.04 -1.18
CA LYS A 33 -2.73 16.27 -1.44
C LYS A 33 -1.91 15.13 -0.86
N LEU A 34 -0.72 14.92 -1.43
CA LEU A 34 0.21 13.89 -1.00
C LEU A 34 1.35 14.50 -0.18
N MET A 35 1.80 13.77 0.85
CA MET A 35 3.06 14.01 1.55
C MET A 35 3.95 12.78 1.43
N HIS A 36 5.15 12.95 0.90
CA HIS A 36 6.11 11.86 0.76
C HIS A 36 7.04 11.79 1.97
N GLY A 37 6.79 10.84 2.88
CA GLY A 37 7.54 10.64 4.12
C GLY A 37 8.41 9.36 4.16
N VAL A 38 8.50 8.60 3.07
CA VAL A 38 9.27 7.34 3.00
C VAL A 38 10.74 7.64 2.78
N THR A 39 11.58 7.34 3.76
CA THR A 39 12.97 7.78 3.82
C THR A 39 13.90 7.07 2.83
N ASP A 40 13.61 5.84 2.48
CA ASP A 40 14.38 4.99 1.58
C ASP A 40 13.82 4.92 0.15
N ALA A 41 12.79 5.74 -0.15
CA ALA A 41 12.22 5.86 -1.48
C ALA A 41 12.80 7.06 -2.25
N PRO A 42 12.96 6.93 -3.59
CA PRO A 42 13.24 8.07 -4.48
C PRO A 42 12.01 8.98 -4.60
N ALA A 43 12.09 10.03 -5.43
CA ALA A 43 10.90 10.76 -5.85
C ALA A 43 9.90 9.80 -6.52
N VAL A 44 8.61 10.05 -6.31
CA VAL A 44 7.55 9.14 -6.76
C VAL A 44 6.55 9.81 -7.69
N ASP A 45 5.98 9.00 -8.58
CA ASP A 45 4.79 9.29 -9.36
C ASP A 45 3.63 8.45 -8.83
N ILE A 46 2.46 9.06 -8.70
CA ILE A 46 1.26 8.39 -8.20
C ILE A 46 0.20 8.34 -9.29
N TYR A 47 -0.33 7.16 -9.51
CA TYR A 47 -1.42 6.90 -10.45
C TYR A 47 -2.67 6.47 -9.68
N ALA A 48 -3.83 6.91 -10.15
CA ALA A 48 -5.14 6.47 -9.68
C ALA A 48 -5.89 5.85 -10.87
N ASN A 49 -6.19 4.56 -10.83
CA ASN A 49 -6.77 3.80 -11.94
C ASN A 49 -6.04 4.11 -13.25
N ASP A 50 -4.71 3.88 -13.28
CA ASP A 50 -3.80 4.13 -14.42
C ASP A 50 -3.66 5.61 -14.86
N THR A 51 -4.33 6.55 -14.19
CA THR A 51 -4.21 7.98 -14.48
C THR A 51 -3.18 8.62 -13.55
N LEU A 52 -2.17 9.31 -14.12
CA LEU A 52 -1.17 10.05 -13.35
C LEU A 52 -1.85 11.22 -12.61
N VAL A 53 -1.81 11.21 -11.27
CA VAL A 53 -2.43 12.24 -10.42
C VAL A 53 -1.40 13.11 -9.69
N PHE A 54 -0.26 12.54 -9.28
CA PHE A 54 0.85 13.30 -8.73
C PHE A 54 2.15 12.89 -9.42
N LYS A 55 2.97 13.87 -9.78
CA LYS A 55 4.22 13.63 -10.52
C LYS A 55 5.41 14.16 -9.75
N ASN A 56 6.47 13.38 -9.67
CA ASN A 56 7.80 13.75 -9.16
C ASN A 56 7.76 14.35 -7.74
N ILE A 57 7.04 13.69 -6.84
CA ILE A 57 6.98 14.13 -5.44
C ILE A 57 8.21 13.62 -4.70
N SER A 58 9.08 14.54 -4.31
CA SER A 58 10.31 14.22 -3.59
C SER A 58 10.06 14.00 -2.10
N TYR A 59 10.94 13.22 -1.47
CA TYR A 59 10.96 13.02 -0.02
C TYR A 59 10.87 14.33 0.77
N GLY A 60 10.03 14.35 1.80
CA GLY A 60 9.82 15.51 2.68
C GLY A 60 9.06 16.66 2.02
N LYS A 61 8.36 16.42 0.90
CA LYS A 61 7.57 17.44 0.20
C LYS A 61 6.09 17.07 0.17
N TYR A 62 5.28 18.13 0.13
CA TYR A 62 3.87 18.02 -0.24
C TYR A 62 3.70 18.24 -1.75
N SER A 63 2.71 17.58 -2.33
CA SER A 63 2.14 17.97 -3.62
C SER A 63 1.26 19.23 -3.48
N ASP A 64 0.80 19.77 -4.59
CA ASP A 64 -0.38 20.62 -4.62
C ASP A 64 -1.65 19.82 -4.34
N TYR A 65 -2.75 20.53 -4.05
CA TYR A 65 -4.06 19.92 -3.97
C TYR A 65 -4.61 19.58 -5.34
N ILE A 66 -5.26 18.44 -5.43
CA ILE A 66 -6.05 18.04 -6.60
C ILE A 66 -7.47 17.67 -6.14
N ASN A 67 -8.44 17.83 -7.03
CA ASN A 67 -9.79 17.30 -6.87
C ASN A 67 -9.90 16.00 -7.67
N VAL A 68 -10.38 14.96 -7.02
CA VAL A 68 -10.71 13.68 -7.65
C VAL A 68 -12.18 13.38 -7.40
N GLU A 69 -12.85 12.71 -8.32
CA GLU A 69 -14.25 12.29 -8.15
C GLU A 69 -14.36 11.30 -6.99
N THR A 70 -15.55 11.27 -6.34
CA THR A 70 -15.86 10.27 -5.32
C THR A 70 -15.99 8.90 -5.95
N ASN A 71 -14.99 8.06 -5.82
CA ASN A 71 -14.95 6.71 -6.38
C ASN A 71 -14.02 5.82 -5.56
N ASN A 72 -13.97 4.55 -5.90
CA ASN A 72 -12.93 3.64 -5.43
C ASN A 72 -11.78 3.64 -6.45
N TYR A 73 -10.56 3.78 -5.94
CA TYR A 73 -9.36 3.84 -6.77
C TYR A 73 -8.39 2.73 -6.38
N THR A 74 -7.70 2.20 -7.37
CA THR A 74 -6.41 1.54 -7.16
C THR A 74 -5.32 2.59 -7.33
N ILE A 75 -4.52 2.78 -6.29
CA ILE A 75 -3.42 3.74 -6.26
C ILE A 75 -2.12 2.99 -6.50
N ASP A 76 -1.49 3.26 -7.62
CA ASP A 76 -0.17 2.72 -7.93
C ASP A 76 0.92 3.76 -7.65
N VAL A 77 1.92 3.33 -6.90
CA VAL A 77 3.12 4.12 -6.59
C VAL A 77 4.26 3.63 -7.45
N LYS A 78 4.88 4.55 -8.21
CA LYS A 78 6.03 4.26 -9.06
C LYS A 78 7.20 5.17 -8.71
N ALA A 79 8.42 4.70 -8.87
CA ALA A 79 9.58 5.59 -8.82
C ALA A 79 9.52 6.57 -10.00
N HIS A 80 9.85 7.84 -9.76
CA HIS A 80 9.81 8.84 -10.83
C HIS A 80 10.74 8.46 -11.99
N GLY A 81 10.16 8.38 -13.19
CA GLY A 81 10.88 7.98 -14.40
C GLY A 81 11.00 6.46 -14.60
N ASP A 82 10.33 5.65 -13.79
CA ASP A 82 10.22 4.20 -13.93
C ASP A 82 8.76 3.80 -14.15
N ASP A 83 8.51 2.86 -15.06
CA ASP A 83 7.16 2.36 -15.34
C ASP A 83 6.74 1.24 -14.38
N ASN A 84 7.68 0.68 -13.60
CA ASN A 84 7.39 -0.40 -12.67
C ASN A 84 6.65 0.11 -11.43
N THR A 85 5.54 -0.54 -11.11
CA THR A 85 4.79 -0.28 -9.87
C THR A 85 5.56 -0.86 -8.67
N VAL A 86 5.87 0.01 -7.71
CA VAL A 86 6.55 -0.35 -6.46
C VAL A 86 5.56 -0.92 -5.45
N ALA A 87 4.36 -0.33 -5.38
CA ALA A 87 3.28 -0.78 -4.51
C ALA A 87 1.93 -0.29 -5.03
N SER A 88 0.87 -1.06 -4.72
CA SER A 88 -0.51 -0.72 -5.06
C SER A 88 -1.38 -0.76 -3.81
N PHE A 89 -2.35 0.15 -3.72
CA PHE A 89 -3.26 0.29 -2.59
C PHE A 89 -4.69 0.53 -3.05
N ASP A 90 -5.66 -0.02 -2.31
CA ASP A 90 -7.07 0.29 -2.48
C ASP A 90 -7.44 1.56 -1.71
N ALA A 91 -8.01 2.54 -2.41
CA ALA A 91 -8.46 3.81 -1.85
C ALA A 91 -9.98 3.97 -2.04
N PRO A 92 -10.79 3.59 -1.03
CA PRO A 92 -12.24 3.68 -1.09
C PRO A 92 -12.70 5.12 -0.78
N LEU A 93 -12.60 6.03 -1.75
CA LEU A 93 -12.95 7.44 -1.59
C LEU A 93 -14.43 7.75 -1.86
N ASN A 94 -15.24 6.74 -2.16
CA ASN A 94 -16.66 6.88 -2.45
C ASN A 94 -17.51 7.49 -1.31
N SER A 95 -17.04 7.42 -0.06
CA SER A 95 -17.69 7.99 1.12
C SER A 95 -17.09 9.32 1.60
N TYR A 96 -16.15 9.89 0.84
CA TYR A 96 -15.41 11.11 1.22
C TYR A 96 -15.84 12.36 0.45
N GLY A 97 -16.98 12.34 -0.24
CA GLY A 97 -17.51 13.48 -0.98
C GLY A 97 -17.59 14.76 -0.14
N GLY A 98 -17.28 15.90 -0.74
CA GLY A 98 -17.24 17.21 -0.07
C GLY A 98 -16.08 17.40 0.91
N ARG A 99 -15.24 16.39 1.11
CA ARG A 99 -14.15 16.40 2.10
C ARG A 99 -12.80 16.70 1.48
N SER A 100 -11.86 17.09 2.34
CA SER A 100 -10.46 17.21 1.98
C SER A 100 -9.60 16.31 2.87
N GLY A 101 -8.39 15.99 2.41
CA GLY A 101 -7.44 15.21 3.20
C GLY A 101 -6.01 15.28 2.70
N ILE A 102 -5.11 14.78 3.53
CA ILE A 102 -3.71 14.56 3.17
C ILE A 102 -3.49 13.05 3.14
N VAL A 103 -2.96 12.56 2.03
CA VAL A 103 -2.42 11.20 1.93
C VAL A 103 -0.96 11.28 2.33
N VAL A 104 -0.58 10.57 3.38
CA VAL A 104 0.80 10.49 3.87
C VAL A 104 1.38 9.14 3.46
N ALA A 105 2.43 9.15 2.66
CA ALA A 105 3.27 7.99 2.39
C ALA A 105 4.26 7.83 3.55
N SER A 106 4.23 6.69 4.23
CA SER A 106 4.99 6.41 5.46
C SER A 106 5.54 4.98 5.47
N GLY A 107 6.47 4.69 6.38
CA GLY A 107 7.15 3.41 6.49
C GLY A 107 8.39 3.34 5.61
N PHE A 108 8.82 2.11 5.27
CA PHE A 108 10.02 1.84 4.47
C PHE A 108 9.66 0.93 3.30
N LEU A 109 10.29 1.14 2.14
CA LEU A 109 10.19 0.24 0.98
C LEU A 109 10.89 -1.09 1.27
N THR A 110 12.03 -1.02 1.95
CA THR A 110 12.85 -2.17 2.34
C THR A 110 12.94 -2.26 3.86
N PRO A 111 11.83 -2.61 4.54
CA PRO A 111 11.80 -2.65 6.00
C PRO A 111 12.65 -3.78 6.54
N THR A 112 13.31 -3.54 7.69
CA THR A 112 13.86 -4.60 8.55
C THR A 112 12.75 -5.22 9.41
N GLU A 113 13.04 -6.25 10.20
CA GLU A 113 12.04 -6.90 11.08
C GLU A 113 11.40 -5.95 12.10
N GLN A 114 12.05 -4.82 12.41
CA GLN A 114 11.61 -3.84 13.41
C GLN A 114 10.96 -2.61 12.77
N ASP A 115 11.02 -2.49 11.46
CA ASP A 115 10.52 -1.33 10.74
C ASP A 115 9.05 -1.52 10.31
N SER A 116 8.34 -0.40 10.18
CA SER A 116 7.02 -0.41 9.57
C SER A 116 7.13 -0.52 8.05
N THR A 117 6.34 -1.39 7.46
CA THR A 117 6.24 -1.52 6.00
C THR A 117 5.64 -0.27 5.36
N PHE A 118 5.95 -0.03 4.10
CA PHE A 118 5.39 1.06 3.32
C PHE A 118 3.85 1.03 3.33
N THR A 119 3.26 2.18 3.63
CA THR A 119 1.81 2.36 3.67
C THR A 119 1.39 3.77 3.25
N LEU A 120 0.15 3.91 2.79
CA LEU A 120 -0.52 5.18 2.56
C LEU A 120 -1.61 5.39 3.60
N ILE A 121 -1.64 6.57 4.21
CA ILE A 121 -2.62 6.94 5.24
C ILE A 121 -3.30 8.23 4.79
N LEU A 122 -4.62 8.18 4.59
CA LEU A 122 -5.44 9.37 4.41
C LEU A 122 -5.79 9.94 5.78
N ALA A 123 -5.49 11.20 6.00
CA ALA A 123 -5.87 11.96 7.20
C ALA A 123 -6.75 13.14 6.81
N THR A 124 -7.87 13.30 7.48
CA THR A 124 -8.86 14.36 7.24
C THR A 124 -8.78 15.47 8.30
N PRO A 125 -9.30 16.67 8.04
CA PRO A 125 -9.23 17.80 8.98
C PRO A 125 -9.94 17.56 10.32
N ASN A 126 -10.93 16.67 10.35
CA ASN A 126 -11.67 16.31 11.58
C ASN A 126 -10.93 15.25 12.44
N GLY A 127 -9.73 14.82 12.01
CA GLY A 127 -8.91 13.86 12.73
C GLY A 127 -9.18 12.40 12.40
N GLU A 128 -10.07 12.10 11.46
CA GLU A 128 -10.24 10.74 10.95
C GLU A 128 -9.02 10.32 10.14
N THR A 129 -8.60 9.07 10.28
CA THR A 129 -7.53 8.47 9.49
C THR A 129 -8.01 7.17 8.87
N LEU A 130 -7.59 6.93 7.63
CA LEU A 130 -7.80 5.69 6.90
C LEU A 130 -6.45 5.19 6.38
N GLN A 131 -6.00 4.04 6.87
CA GLN A 131 -4.88 3.34 6.27
C GLN A 131 -5.39 2.60 5.03
N LEU A 132 -4.79 2.88 3.88
CA LEU A 132 -5.15 2.22 2.63
C LEU A 132 -4.67 0.77 2.64
N ALA A 133 -5.54 -0.15 2.23
CA ALA A 133 -5.19 -1.55 2.17
C ALA A 133 -4.26 -1.83 0.98
N PRO A 134 -3.12 -2.54 1.17
CA PRO A 134 -2.30 -2.94 0.05
C PRO A 134 -3.06 -3.93 -0.84
N VAL A 135 -3.02 -3.69 -2.15
CA VAL A 135 -3.49 -4.66 -3.13
C VAL A 135 -2.54 -5.84 -3.10
N LYS A 136 -3.03 -6.98 -2.64
CA LYS A 136 -2.27 -8.23 -2.73
C LYS A 136 -2.20 -8.61 -4.20
N THR A 137 -1.04 -8.45 -4.81
CA THR A 137 -0.77 -9.16 -6.05
C THR A 137 -0.79 -10.64 -5.68
N ASP A 138 -1.85 -11.35 -6.02
CA ASP A 138 -1.80 -12.80 -6.00
C ASP A 138 -0.65 -13.18 -6.94
N LEU A 139 0.47 -13.55 -6.35
CA LEU A 139 1.51 -14.28 -7.06
C LEU A 139 0.78 -15.42 -7.74
N SER A 140 0.67 -15.31 -9.04
CA SER A 140 -0.09 -16.25 -9.86
C SER A 140 0.25 -17.67 -9.43
N ILE A 141 -0.78 -18.49 -9.29
CA ILE A 141 -0.74 -19.94 -8.96
C ILE A 141 0.29 -20.73 -9.81
N GLN A 142 0.95 -20.11 -10.77
CA GLN A 142 1.99 -20.75 -11.58
C GLN A 142 3.27 -21.07 -10.81
N ASP A 143 3.62 -20.30 -9.76
CA ASP A 143 4.78 -20.63 -8.92
C ASP A 143 4.43 -21.57 -7.75
N LYS A 144 3.12 -21.73 -7.44
CA LYS A 144 2.67 -22.74 -6.49
C LYS A 144 2.68 -24.17 -7.05
N LYS A 145 2.99 -24.36 -8.32
CA LYS A 145 3.09 -25.70 -8.91
C LYS A 145 4.38 -26.43 -8.47
N SER A 146 5.33 -25.75 -7.84
CA SER A 146 6.53 -26.38 -7.28
C SER A 146 6.40 -26.73 -5.79
N ILE A 147 5.35 -26.25 -5.10
CA ILE A 147 4.99 -26.75 -3.78
C ILE A 147 3.73 -27.59 -3.97
N ILE A 148 3.89 -28.73 -4.63
CA ILE A 148 2.84 -29.71 -4.69
C ILE A 148 2.73 -30.30 -3.31
N VAL A 149 1.67 -29.95 -2.61
CA VAL A 149 1.30 -30.62 -1.33
C VAL A 149 1.21 -32.14 -1.50
N SER A 150 1.08 -32.63 -2.75
CA SER A 150 1.17 -34.05 -3.08
C SER A 150 2.52 -34.69 -2.80
N ASP A 151 3.60 -33.91 -2.71
CA ASP A 151 4.92 -34.45 -2.37
C ASP A 151 5.13 -34.54 -0.84
N ILE A 152 4.23 -33.93 -0.05
CA ILE A 152 4.33 -33.93 1.42
C ILE A 152 3.51 -35.04 2.04
N TYR A 153 2.46 -35.52 1.36
CA TYR A 153 1.56 -36.54 1.89
C TYR A 153 1.38 -37.68 0.89
N SER A 154 1.84 -38.86 1.23
CA SER A 154 1.42 -40.10 0.59
C SER A 154 0.50 -40.88 1.50
N ILE A 155 -0.59 -41.38 0.95
CA ILE A 155 -1.53 -42.24 1.66
C ILE A 155 -1.50 -43.61 1.02
N SER A 156 -1.15 -44.64 1.78
CA SER A 156 -1.22 -46.00 1.33
C SER A 156 -1.91 -46.89 2.35
N ASN A 157 -2.63 -47.85 1.89
CA ASN A 157 -3.20 -48.87 2.76
C ASN A 157 -2.47 -50.20 2.58
N TYR A 158 -2.19 -50.85 3.72
CA TYR A 158 -1.58 -52.15 3.70
C TYR A 158 -2.26 -53.04 4.78
N PRO A 159 -2.60 -54.26 4.49
CA PRO A 159 -2.56 -54.93 3.18
C PRO A 159 -3.65 -54.43 2.22
N ASN A 160 -3.41 -54.55 0.91
CA ASN A 160 -4.36 -54.18 -0.12
C ASN A 160 -4.61 -55.39 -1.08
N PRO A 161 -5.83 -55.99 -1.15
CA PRO A 161 -7.01 -55.61 -0.39
C PRO A 161 -6.87 -55.87 1.12
N PHE A 162 -7.45 -55.00 1.94
CA PHE A 162 -7.44 -55.18 3.40
C PHE A 162 -8.42 -56.26 3.85
N ASN A 163 -7.99 -57.05 4.83
CA ASN A 163 -8.87 -58.01 5.48
C ASN A 163 -8.17 -58.59 6.74
N PRO A 164 -8.74 -58.52 7.93
CA PRO A 164 -9.89 -57.70 8.36
C PRO A 164 -9.50 -56.30 8.82
N VAL A 165 -8.23 -55.94 8.87
CA VAL A 165 -7.72 -54.65 9.33
C VAL A 165 -6.73 -54.09 8.30
N THR A 166 -6.79 -52.79 8.07
CA THR A 166 -5.79 -52.10 7.27
C THR A 166 -5.15 -50.97 8.07
N SER A 167 -3.88 -50.66 7.80
CA SER A 167 -3.20 -49.47 8.31
C SER A 167 -3.08 -48.43 7.21
N ILE A 168 -3.38 -47.19 7.52
CA ILE A 168 -3.19 -46.06 6.66
C ILE A 168 -1.94 -45.31 7.16
N ASN A 169 -0.93 -45.23 6.33
CA ASN A 169 0.28 -44.46 6.60
C ASN A 169 0.28 -43.20 5.79
N TYR A 170 0.71 -42.10 6.39
CA TYR A 170 0.92 -40.83 5.72
C TYR A 170 2.26 -40.24 6.13
N SER A 171 2.93 -39.60 5.25
CA SER A 171 4.20 -38.92 5.47
C SER A 171 4.17 -37.52 4.89
#